data_711d4604fb641722ece0d4335a46e8a9
#
_entry.id   711d4604fb641722ece0d4335a46e8a9
#
_cell.length_a   1.000
_cell.length_b   1.000
_cell.length_c   1.000
_cell.angle_alpha   90.00
_cell.angle_beta   90.00
_cell.angle_gamma   90.00
#
_symmetry.space_group_name_H-M   'P 1'
#
loop_
_entity.id
_entity.type
_entity.pdbx_description
1 polymer ?
#
loop_
_entity_poly.entity_id
_entity_poly.type
_entity_poly.pdbx_seq_one_letter_code
_entity_poly.pdbx_strand_id
1 'polypeptide(L)' 'MVWYMMPTTPRSGAPQLNWTVEVERADATACTYWITVRNLTTVPVTFEGRYAALN' A
#
# COMPACT_ATOMS: atom_id res chain seq x y z
N MET A 1 10.35 7.78 -0.81
CA MET A 1 9.73 6.60 -1.45
C MET A 1 8.23 6.64 -1.19
N VAL A 2 7.45 6.39 -2.21
CA VAL A 2 5.98 6.37 -2.15
C VAL A 2 5.52 4.94 -2.40
N TRP A 3 4.61 4.45 -1.56
CA TRP A 3 4.05 3.12 -1.71
C TRP A 3 2.58 3.21 -2.14
N TYR A 4 2.17 2.31 -3.02
CA TYR A 4 0.77 2.15 -3.39
C TYR A 4 0.43 0.68 -3.56
N MET A 5 -0.85 0.36 -3.30
CA MET A 5 -1.37 -1.00 -3.33
C MET A 5 -2.30 -1.13 -4.50
N MET A 6 -1.99 -2.04 -5.42
CA MET A 6 -2.76 -2.20 -6.66
C MET A 6 -3.49 -3.54 -6.67
N PRO A 7 -4.82 -3.55 -6.66
CA PRO A 7 -5.57 -4.79 -6.85
C PRO A 7 -5.21 -5.44 -8.18
N THR A 8 -5.05 -6.76 -8.16
CA THR A 8 -4.66 -7.51 -9.37
C THR A 8 -5.86 -7.86 -10.25
N THR A 9 -7.08 -7.85 -9.69
CA THR A 9 -8.30 -8.12 -10.43
C THR A 9 -9.08 -6.84 -10.64
N PRO A 10 -9.33 -6.41 -11.88
CA PRO A 10 -10.12 -5.21 -12.15
C PRO A 10 -11.55 -5.36 -11.65
N ARG A 11 -12.07 -4.31 -11.06
CA ARG A 11 -13.46 -4.24 -10.62
C ARG A 11 -13.90 -2.77 -10.64
N SER A 12 -14.88 -2.47 -11.49
CA SER A 12 -15.40 -1.12 -11.60
C SER A 12 -16.48 -0.84 -10.57
N GLY A 13 -16.74 0.43 -10.31
CA GLY A 13 -17.86 0.90 -9.52
C GLY A 13 -17.50 1.53 -8.20
N ALA A 14 -16.43 1.06 -7.52
CA ALA A 14 -16.04 1.60 -6.22
C ALA A 14 -14.57 1.27 -5.92
N PRO A 15 -13.93 2.03 -5.02
CA PRO A 15 -12.60 1.70 -4.54
C PRO A 15 -12.57 0.32 -3.87
N GLN A 16 -11.52 -0.46 -4.12
CA GLN A 16 -11.33 -1.78 -3.54
C GLN A 16 -10.46 -1.76 -2.29
N LEU A 17 -9.46 -0.88 -2.24
CA LEU A 17 -8.49 -0.82 -1.15
C LEU A 17 -8.25 0.62 -0.75
N ASN A 18 -7.89 0.81 0.52
CA ASN A 18 -7.13 1.97 0.93
C ASN A 18 -5.95 1.52 1.79
N TRP A 19 -4.99 2.38 1.98
CA TRP A 19 -3.83 2.07 2.80
C TRP A 19 -3.27 3.32 3.45
N THR A 20 -2.56 3.09 4.56
CA THR A 20 -1.80 4.13 5.23
C THR A 20 -0.35 3.68 5.32
N VAL A 21 0.57 4.65 5.27
CA VAL A 21 1.99 4.40 5.35
C VAL A 21 2.56 5.23 6.49
N GLU A 22 3.25 4.55 7.40
CA GLU A 22 3.99 5.19 8.48
C GLU A 22 5.46 4.82 8.29
N VAL A 23 6.36 5.72 8.66
CA VAL A 23 7.79 5.53 8.45
C VAL A 23 8.51 5.66 9.78
N GLU A 24 9.32 4.66 10.07
CA GLU A 24 10.24 4.69 11.20
C GLU A 24 11.67 4.76 10.68
N ARG A 25 12.41 5.77 11.09
CA ARG A 25 13.85 5.85 10.81
C ARG A 25 14.61 5.53 12.09
N ALA A 26 14.96 4.25 12.24
CA ALA A 26 15.59 3.75 13.45
C ALA A 26 17.02 4.27 13.61
N ASP A 27 17.73 4.51 12.50
CA ASP A 27 19.08 5.08 12.51
C ASP A 27 19.37 5.80 11.19
N ALA A 28 20.61 6.24 10.98
CA ALA A 28 21.00 7.02 9.81
C ALA A 28 21.00 6.23 8.51
N THR A 29 20.98 4.89 8.58
CA THR A 29 21.14 4.02 7.40
C THR A 29 19.93 3.12 7.14
N ALA A 30 18.96 3.06 8.05
CA ALA A 30 17.84 2.15 7.94
C ALA A 30 16.51 2.84 8.23
N CYS A 31 15.51 2.53 7.44
CA CYS A 31 14.14 2.92 7.75
C CYS A 31 13.18 1.76 7.49
N THR A 32 12.09 1.77 8.23
CA THR A 32 11.03 0.76 8.11
C THR A 32 9.74 1.45 7.72
N TYR A 33 9.06 0.90 6.73
CA TYR A 33 7.73 1.35 6.34
C TYR A 33 6.70 0.42 6.94
N TRP A 34 5.77 1.00 7.68
CA TRP A 34 4.63 0.28 8.24
C TRP A 34 3.43 0.58 7.37
N ILE A 35 2.95 -0.42 6.64
CA ILE A 35 1.87 -0.24 5.68
C ILE A 35 0.67 -1.04 6.16
N THR A 36 -0.45 -0.33 6.38
CA THR A 36 -1.71 -0.95 6.74
C THR A 36 -2.64 -0.89 5.54
N VAL A 37 -3.08 -2.04 5.06
CA VAL A 37 -3.95 -2.15 3.89
C VAL A 37 -5.33 -2.57 4.36
N ARG A 38 -6.35 -1.86 3.90
CA ARG A 38 -7.74 -2.13 4.23
C ARG A 38 -8.51 -2.56 2.99
N ASN A 39 -9.17 -3.71 3.07
CA ASN A 39 -10.09 -4.19 2.05
C ASN A 39 -11.45 -3.49 2.24
N LEU A 40 -11.85 -2.72 1.25
CA LEU A 40 -13.11 -1.96 1.28
C LEU A 40 -14.29 -2.76 0.69
N THR A 41 -14.04 -3.99 0.25
CA THR A 41 -15.06 -4.86 -0.33
C THR A 41 -15.48 -5.93 0.68
N THR A 42 -16.46 -6.75 0.30
CA THR A 42 -16.93 -7.87 1.12
C THR A 42 -16.35 -9.21 0.67
N VAL A 43 -15.41 -9.22 -0.26
CA VAL A 43 -14.78 -10.41 -0.81
C VAL A 43 -13.25 -10.28 -0.69
N PRO A 44 -12.50 -11.39 -0.73
CA PRO A 44 -11.05 -11.31 -0.74
C PRO A 44 -10.52 -10.52 -1.95
N VAL A 45 -9.48 -9.72 -1.72
CA VAL A 45 -8.82 -8.93 -2.77
C VAL A 45 -7.34 -9.28 -2.78
N THR A 46 -6.85 -9.75 -3.91
CA THR A 46 -5.42 -9.95 -4.13
C THR A 46 -4.82 -8.65 -4.67
N PHE A 47 -3.68 -8.25 -4.14
CA PHE A 47 -3.05 -6.99 -4.52
C PHE A 47 -1.54 -7.10 -4.55
N GLU A 48 -0.91 -6.14 -5.23
CA GLU A 48 0.53 -5.95 -5.26
C GLU A 48 0.92 -4.67 -4.55
N GLY A 49 1.95 -4.74 -3.70
CA GLY A 49 2.59 -3.54 -3.19
C GLY A 49 3.60 -3.03 -4.22
N ARG A 50 3.51 -1.74 -4.56
CA ARG A 50 4.38 -1.08 -5.52
C ARG A 50 4.96 0.18 -4.91
N TYR A 51 6.10 0.63 -5.42
CA TYR A 51 6.74 1.83 -4.90
C TYR A 51 7.34 2.66 -6.02
N ALA A 52 7.48 3.95 -5.73
CA ALA A 52 8.23 4.87 -6.57
C ALA A 52 9.24 5.62 -5.69
N ALA A 53 10.47 5.70 -6.14
CA ALA A 53 11.51 6.46 -5.46
C ALA A 53 11.37 7.93 -5.86
N LEU A 54 11.48 8.83 -4.87
CA LEU A 54 11.46 10.27 -5.06
C LEU A 54 12.90 10.79 -4.93
N ASN A 55 13.28 11.62 -5.87
CA ASN A 55 14.57 12.29 -5.83
C ASN A 55 14.40 13.74 -5.41
#